data_7f6ae77aa0dbf811ff605fe22ae8faca
#
_entry.id   7f6ae77aa0dbf811ff605fe22ae8faca
#
_cell.length_a   1.000
_cell.length_b   1.000
_cell.length_c   1.000
_cell.angle_alpha   90.00
_cell.angle_beta   90.00
_cell.angle_gamma   90.00
#
_symmetry.space_group_name_H-M   'P 1'
#
loop_
_entity.id
_entity.type
_entity.pdbx_description
1 polymer ?
#
loop_
_entity_poly.entity_id
_entity_poly.type
_entity_poly.pdbx_seq_one_letter_code
_entity_poly.pdbx_strand_id
1 'polypeptide(L)'
;MRKGKFHLITGGMRLAMVMVFLFAAGTVKVEPSVDDPLESGADLIIIDSVDAMGPLKRPPVAFFHSRHTEALAQINRDCSVCHMADDKGRLSPKFKRLADADRQTVTDAYHVNCIACHRELAGPKQKSGPQTCGGCHRKNPPVASTWTEIAFDNSLHYRHVKANGEKCDRCHHEYDKQTRQLVYVKGQEGSCAYCHKETPVDETLAIKEAAHDQCIGCHRDRIANNQQAGPVGCVGCHDADDRMGIEVVKEVPRLKRNQPDILLVKTGEETQPPGERPAAMNPVPFDHQSHETYNNSCRVCHHAALQSCSSCHTNAGKQAGDNVKLAQAMHSMTASTSCIGCHQEKQKAPQCAGCHTFMGQKEKPNDQSCKACHMSPLPAYVNLAKLQETRDVAVDLLKARDLETKTFAVDRIPEKVTIGGLSDRFEPAAFPHGKVVKALIDKTRKSKLAGYFHGEK
;
A
#
# COMPACT_ATOMS: atom_id res chain seq x y z
N MET A 1 86.99 9.40 41.55
CA MET A 1 87.30 10.83 41.67
C MET A 1 86.08 11.60 41.98
N ARG A 2 86.09 12.14 43.14
CA ARG A 2 85.72 13.49 43.62
C ARG A 2 84.27 13.85 43.43
N LYS A 3 83.56 13.92 44.51
CA LYS A 3 83.30 15.02 45.50
C LYS A 3 82.09 15.84 45.04
N GLY A 4 81.17 16.14 45.81
CA GLY A 4 80.98 16.33 47.22
C GLY A 4 79.82 17.25 47.47
N LYS A 5 79.19 17.00 48.53
CA LYS A 5 78.79 17.83 49.66
C LYS A 5 77.51 18.66 49.52
N PHE A 6 76.53 18.36 50.38
CA PHE A 6 76.16 19.02 51.65
C PHE A 6 75.47 20.39 51.46
N HIS A 7 74.43 20.75 52.05
CA HIS A 7 73.80 20.79 53.40
C HIS A 7 72.38 21.30 53.24
N LEU A 8 71.45 21.28 54.01
CA LEU A 8 71.08 21.06 55.41
C LEU A 8 69.73 21.74 55.64
N ILE A 9 68.79 21.01 56.18
CA ILE A 9 67.80 21.34 57.24
C ILE A 9 67.06 22.66 57.27
N THR A 10 65.74 22.56 57.31
CA THR A 10 64.74 23.03 58.33
C THR A 10 63.39 22.70 57.83
N GLY A 11 62.50 21.94 58.43
CA GLY A 11 61.95 22.19 59.73
C GLY A 11 60.58 22.94 59.56
N GLY A 12 59.47 22.26 59.60
CA GLY A 12 58.19 23.00 59.54
C GLY A 12 56.98 22.11 59.39
N MET A 13 56.47 21.63 60.49
CA MET A 13 55.09 21.48 60.92
C MET A 13 54.06 20.87 59.92
N ARG A 14 53.68 19.64 60.22
CA ARG A 14 52.51 18.93 59.60
C ARG A 14 51.19 19.56 60.03
N LEU A 15 50.43 20.06 59.06
CA LEU A 15 49.00 20.33 59.23
C LEU A 15 48.24 19.28 58.40
N ALA A 16 47.64 18.32 59.07
CA ALA A 16 46.80 17.31 58.44
C ALA A 16 45.44 17.94 58.11
N MET A 17 45.19 18.24 56.85
CA MET A 17 43.91 18.66 56.34
C MET A 17 43.13 17.43 55.89
N VAL A 18 42.18 16.98 56.70
CA VAL A 18 41.23 15.93 56.33
C VAL A 18 40.23 16.51 55.38
N MET A 19 40.41 16.19 54.07
CA MET A 19 39.36 16.45 53.05
C MET A 19 38.31 15.36 53.12
N VAL A 20 37.14 15.68 53.65
CA VAL A 20 35.97 14.85 53.53
C VAL A 20 35.38 15.04 52.15
N PHE A 21 35.58 14.07 51.28
CA PHE A 21 34.86 13.98 49.98
C PHE A 21 33.43 13.52 50.26
N LEU A 22 32.46 14.46 50.29
CA LEU A 22 31.06 14.14 50.14
C LEU A 22 30.78 13.71 48.71
N PHE A 23 30.70 12.40 48.47
CA PHE A 23 30.10 11.87 47.28
C PHE A 23 28.61 12.15 47.29
N ALA A 24 28.19 13.23 46.65
CA ALA A 24 26.82 13.42 46.27
C ALA A 24 26.53 12.41 45.14
N ALA A 25 25.84 11.32 45.49
CA ALA A 25 25.27 10.41 44.49
C ALA A 25 24.14 11.16 43.73
N GLY A 26 24.52 11.97 42.79
CA GLY A 26 23.60 12.51 41.77
C GLY A 26 23.12 11.37 40.89
N THR A 27 21.90 10.91 41.08
CA THR A 27 21.19 10.11 40.09
C THR A 27 21.03 10.98 38.84
N VAL A 28 21.91 10.78 37.86
CA VAL A 28 21.70 11.33 36.53
C VAL A 28 20.46 10.65 35.98
N LYS A 29 19.31 11.31 36.05
CA LYS A 29 18.19 11.01 35.18
C LYS A 29 18.65 11.34 33.77
N VAL A 30 19.05 10.35 33.01
CA VAL A 30 19.16 10.47 31.56
C VAL A 30 17.74 10.52 31.05
N GLU A 31 17.20 11.74 30.93
CA GLU A 31 16.05 11.98 30.09
C GLU A 31 16.52 11.74 28.63
N PRO A 32 15.78 10.94 27.83
CA PRO A 32 16.14 10.77 26.42
C PRO A 32 16.11 12.17 25.78
N SER A 33 17.23 12.56 25.16
CA SER A 33 17.31 13.79 24.38
C SER A 33 16.25 13.73 23.27
N VAL A 34 15.54 14.83 23.06
CA VAL A 34 14.50 14.99 22.04
C VAL A 34 15.08 14.88 20.62
N ASP A 35 16.39 14.76 20.47
CA ASP A 35 17.15 14.77 19.21
C ASP A 35 17.69 13.38 18.78
N ASP A 36 17.38 12.28 19.49
CA ASP A 36 17.69 10.96 18.93
C ASP A 36 16.78 10.70 17.72
N PRO A 37 17.36 10.40 16.52
CA PRO A 37 16.55 10.13 15.35
C PRO A 37 15.60 8.98 15.64
N LEU A 38 14.33 9.18 15.33
CA LEU A 38 13.30 8.16 15.49
C LEU A 38 13.72 6.92 14.68
N GLU A 39 13.87 5.82 15.36
CA GLU A 39 14.22 4.57 14.72
C GLU A 39 13.05 4.09 13.86
N SER A 40 13.26 3.80 12.59
CA SER A 40 12.20 3.43 11.66
C SER A 40 12.61 2.28 10.74
N GLY A 41 11.62 1.55 10.25
CA GLY A 41 11.84 0.47 9.30
C GLY A 41 10.53 -0.18 8.85
N ALA A 42 10.51 -0.67 7.61
CA ALA A 42 9.36 -1.39 7.05
C ALA A 42 9.21 -2.81 7.64
N ASP A 43 10.19 -3.27 8.36
CA ASP A 43 10.25 -4.57 9.02
C ASP A 43 9.89 -4.52 10.51
N LEU A 44 9.40 -3.38 10.99
CA LEU A 44 8.92 -3.24 12.34
C LEU A 44 7.62 -4.03 12.54
N ILE A 45 7.72 -5.10 13.32
CA ILE A 45 6.58 -5.96 13.68
C ILE A 45 6.16 -5.62 15.12
N ILE A 46 4.88 -5.35 15.31
CA ILE A 46 4.31 -5.22 16.65
C ILE A 46 3.82 -6.59 17.10
N ILE A 47 4.48 -7.16 18.10
CA ILE A 47 4.11 -8.47 18.65
C ILE A 47 3.00 -8.26 19.67
N ASP A 48 1.79 -8.52 19.25
CA ASP A 48 0.54 -8.46 20.01
C ASP A 48 -0.29 -9.76 19.89
N SER A 49 0.34 -10.84 19.43
CA SER A 49 -0.29 -12.11 19.01
C SER A 49 -1.31 -12.69 20.00
N VAL A 50 -1.24 -12.31 21.28
CA VAL A 50 -2.17 -12.79 22.32
C VAL A 50 -3.30 -11.81 22.62
N ASP A 51 -3.37 -10.67 21.96
CA ASP A 51 -4.43 -9.67 22.18
C ASP A 51 -5.81 -10.21 21.75
N ALA A 52 -5.86 -10.95 20.64
CA ALA A 52 -7.08 -11.65 20.22
C ALA A 52 -7.61 -12.68 21.23
N MET A 53 -6.75 -13.11 22.18
CA MET A 53 -7.10 -14.07 23.24
C MET A 53 -7.41 -13.37 24.58
N GLY A 54 -7.57 -12.05 24.57
CA GLY A 54 -7.86 -11.18 25.71
C GLY A 54 -6.87 -10.03 25.89
N PRO A 55 -7.16 -9.03 26.69
CA PRO A 55 -6.40 -7.79 26.78
C PRO A 55 -4.94 -8.02 27.22
N LEU A 56 -4.02 -7.28 26.62
CA LEU A 56 -2.61 -7.32 26.97
C LEU A 56 -2.37 -6.79 28.38
N LYS A 57 -1.60 -7.52 29.19
CA LYS A 57 -1.16 -7.10 30.53
C LYS A 57 0.01 -6.11 30.50
N ARG A 58 0.75 -6.04 29.40
CA ARG A 58 1.87 -5.15 29.16
C ARG A 58 1.78 -4.59 27.74
N PRO A 59 2.44 -3.46 27.42
CA PRO A 59 2.51 -2.96 26.04
C PRO A 59 3.02 -4.04 25.07
N PRO A 60 2.56 -4.04 23.82
CA PRO A 60 3.10 -4.93 22.79
C PRO A 60 4.60 -4.69 22.58
N VAL A 61 5.29 -5.66 21.99
CA VAL A 61 6.74 -5.56 21.75
C VAL A 61 6.99 -5.09 20.34
N ALA A 62 7.78 -4.01 20.20
CA ALA A 62 8.28 -3.55 18.92
C ALA A 62 9.51 -4.39 18.53
N PHE A 63 9.44 -5.08 17.40
CA PHE A 63 10.43 -6.05 16.94
C PHE A 63 10.88 -5.71 15.52
N PHE A 64 12.17 -5.41 15.34
CA PHE A 64 12.78 -5.22 14.03
C PHE A 64 13.26 -6.55 13.48
N HIS A 65 12.58 -7.05 12.47
CA HIS A 65 12.86 -8.37 11.89
C HIS A 65 14.22 -8.42 11.19
N SER A 66 14.60 -7.42 10.41
CA SER A 66 15.88 -7.39 9.68
C SER A 66 17.07 -7.45 10.61
N ARG A 67 17.05 -6.76 11.75
CA ARG A 67 18.13 -6.84 12.75
C ARG A 67 18.39 -8.25 13.26
N HIS A 68 17.31 -9.02 13.42
CA HIS A 68 17.43 -10.40 13.88
C HIS A 68 17.94 -11.30 12.76
N THR A 69 17.46 -11.13 11.53
CA THR A 69 17.95 -11.92 10.38
C THR A 69 19.40 -11.61 10.04
N GLU A 70 19.83 -10.36 10.12
CA GLU A 70 21.22 -9.95 9.94
C GLU A 70 22.14 -10.53 11.03
N ALA A 71 21.72 -10.43 12.30
CA ALA A 71 22.48 -10.99 13.40
C ALA A 71 22.59 -12.52 13.32
N LEU A 72 21.55 -13.21 12.90
CA LEU A 72 21.54 -14.65 12.67
C LEU A 72 22.44 -15.05 11.49
N ALA A 73 22.42 -14.29 10.39
CA ALA A 73 23.28 -14.53 9.24
C ALA A 73 24.77 -14.45 9.61
N GLN A 74 25.17 -13.52 10.50
CA GLN A 74 26.55 -13.40 10.98
C GLN A 74 27.05 -14.65 11.74
N ILE A 75 26.15 -15.45 12.27
CA ILE A 75 26.45 -16.70 13.00
C ILE A 75 25.98 -17.94 12.24
N ASN A 76 25.77 -17.82 10.93
CA ASN A 76 25.32 -18.90 10.04
C ASN A 76 24.03 -19.61 10.51
N ARG A 77 23.11 -18.86 11.09
CA ARG A 77 21.75 -19.32 11.44
C ARG A 77 20.73 -18.71 10.46
N ASP A 78 19.71 -19.47 10.12
CA ASP A 78 18.71 -19.08 9.12
C ASP A 78 17.30 -18.86 9.73
N CYS A 79 16.31 -18.71 8.86
CA CYS A 79 14.93 -18.46 9.23
C CYS A 79 14.31 -19.55 10.13
N SER A 80 14.80 -20.79 10.03
CA SER A 80 14.27 -21.95 10.79
C SER A 80 14.52 -21.84 12.31
N VAL A 81 15.45 -20.99 12.72
CA VAL A 81 15.68 -20.67 14.14
C VAL A 81 14.43 -20.10 14.82
N CYS A 82 13.63 -19.34 14.08
CA CYS A 82 12.42 -18.67 14.59
C CYS A 82 11.14 -19.20 13.98
N HIS A 83 11.18 -19.76 12.78
CA HIS A 83 10.02 -20.20 12.02
C HIS A 83 10.02 -21.72 11.84
N MET A 84 8.96 -22.37 12.30
CA MET A 84 8.78 -23.81 12.09
C MET A 84 8.34 -24.09 10.65
N ALA A 85 8.86 -25.16 10.07
CA ALA A 85 8.34 -25.68 8.81
C ALA A 85 7.17 -26.62 9.04
N ASP A 86 6.17 -26.57 8.17
CA ASP A 86 5.09 -27.55 8.11
C ASP A 86 5.56 -28.85 7.43
N ASP A 87 4.65 -29.81 7.28
CA ASP A 87 4.89 -31.11 6.62
C ASP A 87 5.27 -31.01 5.13
N LYS A 88 5.01 -29.85 4.51
CA LYS A 88 5.41 -29.53 3.13
C LYS A 88 6.70 -28.71 3.03
N GLY A 89 7.37 -28.47 4.16
CA GLY A 89 8.60 -27.66 4.22
C GLY A 89 8.38 -26.14 4.15
N ARG A 90 7.14 -25.64 4.23
CA ARG A 90 6.82 -24.23 4.21
C ARG A 90 7.01 -23.65 5.60
N LEU A 91 7.72 -22.50 5.68
CA LEU A 91 7.93 -21.84 6.96
C LEU A 91 6.68 -21.08 7.42
N SER A 92 6.24 -21.37 8.63
CA SER A 92 5.15 -20.62 9.27
C SER A 92 5.60 -19.18 9.54
N PRO A 93 4.78 -18.15 9.25
CA PRO A 93 5.05 -16.78 9.68
C PRO A 93 4.94 -16.60 11.21
N LYS A 94 4.39 -17.59 11.92
CA LYS A 94 4.23 -17.56 13.37
C LYS A 94 5.52 -17.99 14.06
N PHE A 95 5.94 -17.22 15.07
CA PHE A 95 7.16 -17.50 15.81
C PHE A 95 7.05 -18.83 16.58
N LYS A 96 7.95 -19.79 16.28
CA LYS A 96 8.08 -21.09 16.95
C LYS A 96 6.82 -21.94 17.04
N ARG A 97 5.86 -21.76 16.08
CA ARG A 97 4.62 -22.54 16.06
C ARG A 97 4.00 -22.58 14.65
N LEU A 98 3.19 -23.59 14.40
CA LEU A 98 2.40 -23.72 13.16
C LEU A 98 0.99 -23.12 13.34
N ALA A 99 0.41 -23.27 14.52
CA ALA A 99 -0.92 -22.78 14.86
C ALA A 99 -0.90 -22.06 16.20
N ASP A 100 -1.90 -21.21 16.44
CA ASP A 100 -2.12 -20.60 17.74
C ASP A 100 -2.86 -21.61 18.63
N ALA A 101 -2.27 -21.86 19.81
CA ALA A 101 -2.87 -22.66 20.88
C ALA A 101 -3.56 -21.70 21.90
N ASP A 102 -3.53 -22.04 23.17
CA ASP A 102 -3.98 -21.17 24.23
C ASP A 102 -3.00 -20.00 24.48
N ARG A 103 -3.50 -18.97 25.16
CA ARG A 103 -2.75 -17.75 25.46
C ARG A 103 -1.42 -18.02 26.18
N GLN A 104 -1.41 -18.95 27.13
CA GLN A 104 -0.23 -19.22 27.93
C GLN A 104 0.86 -19.85 27.06
N THR A 105 0.52 -20.86 26.26
CA THR A 105 1.43 -21.52 25.32
C THR A 105 2.05 -20.54 24.35
N VAL A 106 1.25 -19.63 23.75
CA VAL A 106 1.76 -18.59 22.84
C VAL A 106 2.67 -17.61 23.56
N THR A 107 2.31 -17.18 24.78
CA THR A 107 3.14 -16.27 25.58
C THR A 107 4.47 -16.92 25.93
N ASP A 108 4.48 -18.17 26.35
CA ASP A 108 5.68 -18.92 26.75
C ASP A 108 6.59 -19.14 25.55
N ALA A 109 6.04 -19.39 24.35
CA ALA A 109 6.84 -19.50 23.14
C ALA A 109 7.74 -18.27 22.92
N TYR A 110 7.22 -17.07 23.12
CA TYR A 110 8.01 -15.84 23.04
C TYR A 110 8.99 -15.70 24.23
N HIS A 111 8.51 -15.79 25.46
CA HIS A 111 9.32 -15.50 26.64
C HIS A 111 10.48 -16.48 26.78
N VAL A 112 10.23 -17.79 26.62
CA VAL A 112 11.28 -18.80 26.74
C VAL A 112 12.32 -18.62 25.64
N ASN A 113 11.90 -18.51 24.37
CA ASN A 113 12.86 -18.53 23.27
C ASN A 113 13.60 -17.19 23.09
N CYS A 114 12.89 -16.04 23.13
CA CYS A 114 13.56 -14.74 22.95
C CYS A 114 14.55 -14.46 24.08
N ILE A 115 14.15 -14.67 25.35
CA ILE A 115 15.02 -14.41 26.50
C ILE A 115 16.20 -15.39 26.54
N ALA A 116 15.99 -16.67 26.24
CA ALA A 116 17.05 -17.66 26.20
C ALA A 116 18.09 -17.32 25.13
N CYS A 117 17.65 -16.99 23.90
CA CYS A 117 18.53 -16.59 22.80
C CYS A 117 19.33 -15.33 23.16
N HIS A 118 18.67 -14.29 23.67
CA HIS A 118 19.36 -13.06 24.07
C HIS A 118 20.37 -13.30 25.20
N ARG A 119 20.08 -14.24 26.10
CA ARG A 119 21.01 -14.64 27.18
C ARG A 119 22.20 -15.45 26.63
N GLU A 120 21.95 -16.40 25.72
CA GLU A 120 22.98 -17.21 25.06
C GLU A 120 23.96 -16.34 24.29
N LEU A 121 23.47 -15.33 23.55
CA LEU A 121 24.30 -14.46 22.73
C LEU A 121 24.91 -13.27 23.50
N ALA A 122 24.54 -13.05 24.75
CA ALA A 122 25.11 -12.00 25.57
C ALA A 122 26.54 -12.38 26.01
N GLY A 123 27.54 -11.75 25.43
CA GLY A 123 28.96 -11.94 25.77
C GLY A 123 29.67 -10.62 26.13
N PRO A 124 30.91 -10.68 26.68
CA PRO A 124 31.63 -9.49 27.16
C PRO A 124 31.84 -8.39 26.10
N LYS A 125 31.79 -8.75 24.82
CA LYS A 125 31.96 -7.82 23.68
C LYS A 125 30.83 -7.90 22.64
N GLN A 126 29.80 -8.68 22.91
CA GLN A 126 28.72 -8.92 21.98
C GLN A 126 27.42 -8.31 22.52
N LYS A 127 26.91 -7.32 21.82
CA LYS A 127 25.59 -6.75 22.13
C LYS A 127 24.52 -7.78 21.77
N SER A 128 23.66 -8.09 22.74
CA SER A 128 22.47 -8.90 22.55
C SER A 128 21.23 -8.06 22.83
N GLY A 129 20.06 -8.57 22.49
CA GLY A 129 18.78 -7.91 22.76
C GLY A 129 18.42 -7.88 24.26
N PRO A 130 17.33 -7.19 24.62
CA PRO A 130 16.90 -7.04 26.00
C PRO A 130 16.50 -8.38 26.64
N GLN A 131 16.77 -8.52 27.93
CA GLN A 131 16.43 -9.71 28.73
C GLN A 131 15.42 -9.39 29.84
N THR A 132 15.05 -8.11 30.02
CA THR A 132 14.13 -7.65 31.06
C THR A 132 12.76 -7.31 30.49
N CYS A 133 11.74 -7.42 31.32
CA CYS A 133 10.37 -7.11 30.90
C CYS A 133 10.24 -5.70 30.27
N GLY A 134 10.78 -4.68 30.95
CA GLY A 134 10.71 -3.28 30.47
C GLY A 134 11.60 -2.99 29.27
N GLY A 135 12.60 -3.83 29.01
CA GLY A 135 13.45 -3.71 27.81
C GLY A 135 12.69 -4.09 26.54
N CYS A 136 11.78 -5.06 26.62
CA CYS A 136 10.93 -5.52 25.51
C CYS A 136 9.59 -4.76 25.49
N HIS A 137 8.89 -4.70 26.65
CA HIS A 137 7.57 -4.10 26.79
C HIS A 137 7.68 -2.61 27.13
N ARG A 138 8.00 -1.78 26.14
CA ARG A 138 8.13 -0.33 26.30
C ARG A 138 6.77 0.34 26.07
N LYS A 139 6.37 1.28 26.94
CA LYS A 139 5.10 1.99 26.81
C LYS A 139 5.05 2.87 25.55
N ASN A 140 6.16 3.56 25.27
CA ASN A 140 6.31 4.41 24.09
C ASN A 140 7.70 4.12 23.49
N PRO A 141 7.85 3.07 22.69
CA PRO A 141 9.12 2.83 22.02
C PRO A 141 9.36 3.97 21.02
N PRO A 142 10.58 4.52 20.96
CA PRO A 142 10.93 5.56 19.98
C PRO A 142 11.17 4.91 18.60
N VAL A 143 10.12 4.33 18.03
CA VAL A 143 10.18 3.61 16.75
C VAL A 143 9.00 3.98 15.87
N ALA A 144 9.20 4.00 14.56
CA ALA A 144 8.16 4.21 13.57
C ALA A 144 8.22 3.13 12.49
N SER A 145 7.07 2.76 11.94
CA SER A 145 7.02 1.86 10.79
C SER A 145 7.00 2.68 9.49
N THR A 146 7.88 2.32 8.55
CA THR A 146 7.85 2.79 7.16
C THR A 146 7.14 1.77 6.25
N TRP A 147 6.48 0.78 6.84
CA TRP A 147 5.78 -0.28 6.13
C TRP A 147 4.70 0.30 5.21
N THR A 148 4.72 -0.16 3.97
CA THR A 148 3.71 0.17 2.98
C THR A 148 3.11 -1.10 2.39
N GLU A 149 1.83 -1.08 2.12
CA GLU A 149 1.15 -2.18 1.47
C GLU A 149 1.68 -2.38 0.04
N ILE A 150 1.83 -3.63 -0.38
CA ILE A 150 2.17 -3.97 -1.75
C ILE A 150 0.88 -3.98 -2.57
N ALA A 151 0.69 -2.95 -3.37
CA ALA A 151 -0.33 -2.95 -4.40
C ALA A 151 0.13 -3.75 -5.63
N PHE A 152 -0.82 -4.20 -6.45
CA PHE A 152 -0.50 -4.80 -7.74
C PHE A 152 0.18 -3.77 -8.64
N ASP A 153 1.31 -4.16 -9.23
CA ASP A 153 2.10 -3.37 -10.16
C ASP A 153 2.26 -4.11 -11.50
N ASN A 154 1.81 -3.48 -12.59
CA ASN A 154 1.84 -4.06 -13.93
C ASN A 154 3.27 -4.37 -14.41
N SER A 155 4.23 -3.49 -14.13
CA SER A 155 5.63 -3.66 -14.50
C SER A 155 6.23 -4.87 -13.78
N LEU A 156 6.02 -4.95 -12.47
CA LEU A 156 6.51 -6.05 -11.65
C LEU A 156 5.87 -7.38 -12.07
N HIS A 157 4.56 -7.39 -12.32
CA HIS A 157 3.87 -8.57 -12.83
C HIS A 157 4.45 -9.03 -14.18
N TYR A 158 4.65 -8.11 -15.12
CA TYR A 158 5.23 -8.43 -16.43
C TYR A 158 6.65 -9.02 -16.31
N ARG A 159 7.49 -8.47 -15.43
CA ARG A 159 8.82 -9.01 -15.14
C ARG A 159 8.76 -10.45 -14.63
N HIS A 160 7.81 -10.75 -13.71
CA HIS A 160 7.60 -12.12 -13.23
C HIS A 160 7.11 -13.07 -14.32
N VAL A 161 6.21 -12.61 -15.19
CA VAL A 161 5.75 -13.37 -16.36
C VAL A 161 6.94 -13.77 -17.25
N LYS A 162 7.82 -12.80 -17.57
CA LYS A 162 9.02 -13.07 -18.38
C LYS A 162 10.03 -13.97 -17.67
N ALA A 163 10.31 -13.70 -16.39
CA ALA A 163 11.26 -14.51 -15.60
C ALA A 163 10.81 -15.97 -15.40
N ASN A 164 9.52 -16.24 -15.51
CA ASN A 164 8.94 -17.58 -15.40
C ASN A 164 8.61 -18.23 -16.76
N GLY A 165 9.02 -17.62 -17.89
CA GLY A 165 8.77 -18.16 -19.22
C GLY A 165 7.29 -18.26 -19.57
N GLU A 166 6.51 -17.28 -19.11
CA GLU A 166 5.06 -17.16 -19.34
C GLU A 166 4.22 -18.33 -18.76
N LYS A 167 4.77 -19.05 -17.78
CA LYS A 167 4.06 -20.11 -17.06
C LYS A 167 3.20 -19.51 -15.97
N CYS A 168 1.97 -19.14 -16.32
CA CYS A 168 1.02 -18.48 -15.43
C CYS A 168 0.55 -19.40 -14.28
N ASP A 169 0.56 -20.71 -14.54
CA ASP A 169 0.22 -21.77 -13.57
C ASP A 169 1.12 -21.82 -12.33
N ARG A 170 2.28 -21.18 -12.37
CA ARG A 170 3.16 -21.09 -11.19
C ARG A 170 2.58 -20.25 -10.06
N CYS A 171 1.69 -19.32 -10.39
CA CYS A 171 1.08 -18.40 -9.42
C CYS A 171 -0.44 -18.48 -9.44
N HIS A 172 -1.04 -18.64 -10.62
CA HIS A 172 -2.48 -18.65 -10.79
C HIS A 172 -3.06 -20.05 -10.72
N HIS A 173 -4.09 -20.20 -9.92
CA HIS A 173 -4.83 -21.44 -9.74
C HIS A 173 -6.30 -21.15 -9.42
N GLU A 174 -7.14 -22.14 -9.67
CA GLU A 174 -8.53 -22.21 -9.22
C GLU A 174 -8.68 -23.43 -8.31
N TYR A 175 -9.64 -23.37 -7.38
CA TYR A 175 -9.97 -24.51 -6.54
C TYR A 175 -11.15 -25.28 -7.15
N ASP A 176 -10.87 -26.50 -7.62
CA ASP A 176 -11.91 -27.41 -8.08
C ASP A 176 -12.59 -28.08 -6.88
N LYS A 177 -13.85 -27.71 -6.63
CA LYS A 177 -14.66 -28.23 -5.51
C LYS A 177 -14.98 -29.71 -5.64
N GLN A 178 -14.97 -30.27 -6.85
CA GLN A 178 -15.29 -31.69 -7.09
C GLN A 178 -14.09 -32.57 -6.75
N THR A 179 -12.92 -32.21 -7.27
CA THR A 179 -11.68 -32.96 -7.05
C THR A 179 -10.95 -32.54 -5.78
N ARG A 180 -11.32 -31.42 -5.18
CA ARG A 180 -10.63 -30.76 -4.04
C ARG A 180 -9.15 -30.45 -4.34
N GLN A 181 -8.84 -30.13 -5.57
CA GLN A 181 -7.48 -29.85 -6.02
C GLN A 181 -7.36 -28.43 -6.56
N LEU A 182 -6.13 -27.88 -6.48
CA LEU A 182 -5.78 -26.66 -7.17
C LEU A 182 -5.50 -27.00 -8.63
N VAL A 183 -6.20 -26.35 -9.54
CA VAL A 183 -6.07 -26.52 -10.98
C VAL A 183 -5.79 -25.18 -11.66
N TYR A 184 -5.06 -25.20 -12.73
CA TYR A 184 -4.86 -24.00 -13.55
C TYR A 184 -5.85 -23.97 -14.71
N VAL A 185 -6.56 -22.85 -14.86
CA VAL A 185 -7.49 -22.62 -15.96
C VAL A 185 -7.06 -21.36 -16.72
N LYS A 186 -6.56 -21.57 -17.94
CA LYS A 186 -6.11 -20.47 -18.80
C LYS A 186 -7.25 -19.48 -19.11
N GLY A 187 -6.99 -18.20 -18.94
CA GLY A 187 -7.98 -17.12 -19.13
C GLY A 187 -8.78 -16.78 -17.88
N GLN A 188 -8.59 -17.54 -16.79
CA GLN A 188 -9.23 -17.28 -15.47
C GLN A 188 -8.26 -16.66 -14.45
N GLU A 189 -7.05 -16.24 -14.87
CA GLU A 189 -6.03 -15.68 -13.99
C GLU A 189 -6.54 -14.39 -13.32
N GLY A 190 -7.15 -14.53 -12.15
CA GLY A 190 -7.65 -13.45 -11.33
C GLY A 190 -6.61 -12.92 -10.34
N SER A 191 -6.98 -11.90 -9.57
CA SER A 191 -6.20 -11.47 -8.42
C SER A 191 -6.32 -12.47 -7.28
N CYS A 192 -5.21 -12.77 -6.60
CA CYS A 192 -5.19 -13.62 -5.40
C CYS A 192 -6.26 -13.20 -4.38
N ALA A 193 -6.47 -11.89 -4.21
CA ALA A 193 -7.45 -11.33 -3.27
C ALA A 193 -8.93 -11.56 -3.65
N TYR A 194 -9.21 -12.17 -4.81
CA TYR A 194 -10.59 -12.60 -5.09
C TYR A 194 -10.99 -13.80 -4.23
N CYS A 195 -10.07 -14.72 -3.97
CA CYS A 195 -10.28 -15.88 -3.12
C CYS A 195 -9.65 -15.72 -1.73
N HIS A 196 -8.39 -15.24 -1.66
CA HIS A 196 -7.67 -15.02 -0.41
C HIS A 196 -8.06 -13.66 0.19
N LYS A 197 -8.83 -13.65 1.27
CA LYS A 197 -9.27 -12.44 1.99
C LYS A 197 -8.27 -12.06 3.09
N GLU A 198 -8.48 -10.94 3.77
CA GLU A 198 -7.66 -10.52 4.92
C GLU A 198 -7.70 -11.54 6.06
N THR A 199 -8.86 -12.11 6.31
CA THR A 199 -9.06 -13.24 7.22
C THR A 199 -9.35 -14.51 6.44
N PRO A 200 -8.89 -15.68 6.90
CA PRO A 200 -9.22 -16.95 6.26
C PRO A 200 -10.73 -17.13 6.13
N VAL A 201 -11.17 -17.62 4.97
CA VAL A 201 -12.57 -18.00 4.72
C VAL A 201 -12.58 -19.45 4.29
N ASP A 202 -13.40 -20.25 4.93
CA ASP A 202 -13.43 -21.71 4.76
C ASP A 202 -12.02 -22.32 4.94
N GLU A 203 -11.54 -23.10 3.99
CA GLU A 203 -10.20 -23.70 4.00
C GLU A 203 -9.14 -22.84 3.25
N THR A 204 -9.49 -21.62 2.83
CA THR A 204 -8.54 -20.74 2.11
C THR A 204 -7.61 -20.02 3.07
N LEU A 205 -6.33 -19.89 2.69
CA LEU A 205 -5.37 -19.08 3.44
C LEU A 205 -5.75 -17.59 3.37
N ALA A 206 -5.41 -16.83 4.41
CA ALA A 206 -5.45 -15.37 4.33
C ALA A 206 -4.50 -14.87 3.24
N ILE A 207 -4.82 -13.72 2.63
CA ILE A 207 -4.01 -13.14 1.55
C ILE A 207 -2.54 -12.92 1.97
N LYS A 208 -2.31 -12.51 3.21
CA LYS A 208 -0.98 -12.35 3.77
C LYS A 208 -0.19 -13.66 3.76
N GLU A 209 -0.80 -14.74 4.20
CA GLU A 209 -0.17 -16.05 4.28
C GLU A 209 0.06 -16.61 2.87
N ALA A 210 -0.95 -16.55 2.00
CA ALA A 210 -0.86 -17.03 0.62
C ALA A 210 0.22 -16.27 -0.18
N ALA A 211 0.29 -14.95 -0.04
CA ALA A 211 1.28 -14.13 -0.74
C ALA A 211 2.70 -14.38 -0.23
N HIS A 212 2.90 -14.50 1.08
CA HIS A 212 4.21 -14.78 1.64
C HIS A 212 4.69 -16.19 1.28
N ASP A 213 3.85 -17.19 1.35
CA ASP A 213 4.18 -18.56 0.93
C ASP A 213 4.61 -18.58 -0.55
N GLN A 214 3.79 -18.00 -1.41
CA GLN A 214 4.03 -18.00 -2.86
C GLN A 214 5.25 -17.16 -3.28
N CYS A 215 5.37 -15.93 -2.78
CA CYS A 215 6.45 -15.04 -3.21
C CYS A 215 7.78 -15.40 -2.54
N ILE A 216 7.81 -15.49 -1.21
CA ILE A 216 9.04 -15.75 -0.46
C ILE A 216 9.52 -17.19 -0.68
N GLY A 217 8.59 -18.17 -0.70
CA GLY A 217 8.90 -19.56 -1.00
C GLY A 217 9.63 -19.70 -2.33
N CYS A 218 9.05 -19.16 -3.41
CA CYS A 218 9.66 -19.18 -4.73
C CYS A 218 11.02 -18.46 -4.78
N HIS A 219 11.14 -17.28 -4.16
CA HIS A 219 12.41 -16.53 -4.12
C HIS A 219 13.50 -17.31 -3.38
N ARG A 220 13.17 -17.94 -2.26
CA ARG A 220 14.12 -18.78 -1.50
C ARG A 220 14.58 -19.99 -2.32
N ASP A 221 13.65 -20.69 -2.98
CA ASP A 221 13.97 -21.83 -3.82
C ASP A 221 14.90 -21.43 -4.97
N ARG A 222 14.65 -20.29 -5.61
CA ARG A 222 15.52 -19.77 -6.67
C ARG A 222 16.90 -19.41 -6.14
N ILE A 223 17.00 -18.74 -4.99
CA ILE A 223 18.27 -18.41 -4.35
C ILE A 223 19.05 -19.69 -4.00
N ALA A 224 18.39 -20.70 -3.43
CA ALA A 224 19.01 -21.98 -3.10
C ALA A 224 19.56 -22.71 -4.33
N ASN A 225 18.95 -22.48 -5.50
CA ASN A 225 19.39 -23.01 -6.80
C ASN A 225 20.31 -22.06 -7.59
N ASN A 226 20.89 -21.04 -6.95
CA ASN A 226 21.75 -20.03 -7.58
C ASN A 226 21.10 -19.32 -8.79
N GLN A 227 19.78 -19.10 -8.74
CA GLN A 227 19.02 -18.38 -9.75
C GLN A 227 18.70 -16.98 -9.27
N GLN A 228 18.57 -16.05 -10.22
CA GLN A 228 18.11 -14.69 -9.91
C GLN A 228 16.70 -14.71 -9.30
N ALA A 229 16.56 -14.03 -8.18
CA ALA A 229 15.28 -13.90 -7.46
C ALA A 229 15.11 -12.50 -6.89
N GLY A 230 13.89 -12.18 -6.45
CA GLY A 230 13.60 -10.98 -5.69
C GLY A 230 13.96 -11.14 -4.20
N PRO A 231 13.66 -10.12 -3.39
CA PRO A 231 13.95 -10.12 -1.96
C PRO A 231 13.14 -11.19 -1.22
N VAL A 232 13.67 -11.65 -0.09
CA VAL A 232 12.99 -12.56 0.84
C VAL A 232 12.71 -11.90 2.21
N GLY A 233 13.25 -10.71 2.45
CA GLY A 233 13.03 -9.92 3.66
C GLY A 233 11.93 -8.88 3.48
N CYS A 234 11.38 -8.43 4.61
CA CYS A 234 10.26 -7.48 4.64
C CYS A 234 10.57 -6.17 3.89
N VAL A 235 11.75 -5.60 4.14
CA VAL A 235 12.18 -4.28 3.63
C VAL A 235 12.15 -4.24 2.10
N GLY A 236 12.72 -5.22 1.44
CA GLY A 236 12.77 -5.25 -0.03
C GLY A 236 11.41 -5.27 -0.74
N CYS A 237 10.33 -5.57 0.01
CA CYS A 237 8.96 -5.59 -0.50
C CYS A 237 8.11 -4.46 0.08
N HIS A 238 8.24 -4.16 1.36
CA HIS A 238 7.35 -3.27 2.10
C HIS A 238 7.92 -1.87 2.37
N ASP A 239 9.19 -1.61 2.05
CA ASP A 239 9.76 -0.27 2.07
C ASP A 239 9.58 0.42 0.72
N ALA A 240 9.09 1.68 0.76
CA ALA A 240 8.83 2.43 -0.46
C ALA A 240 10.11 2.82 -1.20
N ASP A 241 11.17 3.14 -0.45
CA ASP A 241 12.45 3.58 -1.02
C ASP A 241 13.18 2.39 -1.66
N ASP A 242 13.18 1.23 -1.03
CA ASP A 242 13.74 -0.01 -1.60
C ASP A 242 13.01 -0.40 -2.89
N ARG A 243 11.68 -0.24 -2.93
CA ARG A 243 10.90 -0.51 -4.15
C ARG A 243 11.20 0.47 -5.29
N MET A 244 11.56 1.72 -4.99
CA MET A 244 11.97 2.68 -6.04
C MET A 244 13.22 2.23 -6.79
N GLY A 245 14.07 1.38 -6.20
CA GLY A 245 15.21 0.77 -6.87
C GLY A 245 14.86 -0.35 -7.86
N ILE A 246 13.60 -0.80 -7.91
CA ILE A 246 13.17 -1.83 -8.84
C ILE A 246 12.96 -1.22 -10.23
N GLU A 247 13.60 -1.80 -11.24
CA GLU A 247 13.46 -1.35 -12.63
C GLU A 247 11.99 -1.38 -13.08
N VAL A 248 11.51 -0.25 -13.59
CA VAL A 248 10.15 -0.11 -14.12
C VAL A 248 10.15 -0.32 -15.64
N VAL A 249 9.37 -1.28 -16.10
CA VAL A 249 9.10 -1.47 -17.54
C VAL A 249 8.11 -0.41 -17.98
N LYS A 250 8.55 0.51 -18.84
CA LYS A 250 7.75 1.66 -19.29
C LYS A 250 6.54 1.28 -20.13
N GLU A 251 6.68 0.26 -20.99
CA GLU A 251 5.64 -0.19 -21.90
C GLU A 251 5.33 -1.67 -21.62
N VAL A 252 4.40 -1.88 -20.69
CA VAL A 252 3.91 -3.22 -20.39
C VAL A 252 2.82 -3.57 -21.41
N PRO A 253 2.96 -4.69 -22.16
CA PRO A 253 1.93 -5.12 -23.08
C PRO A 253 0.61 -5.40 -22.36
N ARG A 254 -0.49 -4.93 -22.95
CA ARG A 254 -1.83 -5.19 -22.43
C ARG A 254 -2.11 -6.69 -22.36
N LEU A 255 -2.61 -7.15 -21.24
CA LEU A 255 -3.06 -8.53 -21.10
C LEU A 255 -4.29 -8.80 -21.98
N LYS A 256 -4.22 -9.79 -22.84
CA LYS A 256 -5.32 -10.18 -23.72
C LYS A 256 -6.23 -11.18 -23.01
N ARG A 257 -7.44 -10.76 -22.64
CA ARG A 257 -8.44 -11.55 -21.93
C ARG A 257 -9.81 -11.51 -22.59
N ASN A 258 -9.85 -11.20 -23.88
CA ASN A 258 -11.09 -10.95 -24.64
C ASN A 258 -11.97 -9.83 -24.04
N GLN A 259 -11.36 -8.97 -23.20
CA GLN A 259 -12.04 -7.80 -22.67
C GLN A 259 -12.33 -6.79 -23.78
N PRO A 260 -13.48 -6.10 -23.72
CA PRO A 260 -13.84 -5.09 -24.72
C PRO A 260 -12.95 -3.85 -24.58
N ASP A 261 -12.58 -3.22 -25.70
CA ASP A 261 -11.88 -1.93 -25.69
C ASP A 261 -12.82 -0.79 -25.34
N ILE A 262 -14.00 -0.81 -25.93
CA ILE A 262 -15.05 0.19 -25.76
C ILE A 262 -16.35 -0.57 -25.55
N LEU A 263 -17.16 -0.11 -24.61
CA LEU A 263 -18.49 -0.69 -24.36
C LEU A 263 -19.51 0.37 -23.97
N LEU A 264 -20.78 0.00 -24.05
CA LEU A 264 -21.89 0.82 -23.62
C LEU A 264 -22.41 0.31 -22.27
N VAL A 265 -22.23 1.11 -21.22
CA VAL A 265 -22.78 0.81 -19.91
C VAL A 265 -24.25 1.17 -19.92
N LYS A 266 -25.08 0.17 -19.81
CA LYS A 266 -26.57 0.31 -19.75
C LYS A 266 -27.09 -0.47 -18.54
N THR A 267 -28.28 -0.14 -18.10
CA THR A 267 -29.04 -0.97 -17.17
C THR A 267 -29.20 -2.36 -17.78
N GLY A 268 -28.98 -3.41 -17.02
CA GLY A 268 -29.11 -4.80 -17.49
C GLY A 268 -30.49 -5.05 -18.10
N GLU A 269 -30.58 -5.96 -19.08
CA GLU A 269 -31.82 -6.46 -19.67
C GLU A 269 -32.58 -7.40 -18.70
N GLU A 270 -32.64 -7.08 -17.43
CA GLU A 270 -33.65 -7.70 -16.59
C GLU A 270 -34.98 -7.27 -17.15
N THR A 271 -35.80 -8.24 -17.53
CA THR A 271 -37.18 -8.03 -17.95
C THR A 271 -37.82 -7.03 -17.01
N GLN A 272 -37.98 -5.78 -17.52
CA GLN A 272 -38.65 -4.75 -16.74
C GLN A 272 -40.08 -5.26 -16.47
N PRO A 273 -40.55 -5.23 -15.23
CA PRO A 273 -41.93 -5.53 -14.97
C PRO A 273 -42.84 -4.67 -15.87
N PRO A 274 -43.91 -5.22 -16.44
CA PRO A 274 -44.82 -4.44 -17.27
C PRO A 274 -45.31 -3.23 -16.47
N GLY A 275 -44.99 -2.01 -16.94
CA GLY A 275 -45.39 -0.76 -16.30
C GLY A 275 -44.28 0.08 -15.65
N GLU A 276 -43.03 -0.39 -15.55
CA GLU A 276 -41.90 0.46 -15.14
C GLU A 276 -41.51 1.44 -16.28
N ARG A 277 -41.23 2.69 -15.89
CA ARG A 277 -40.74 3.69 -16.84
C ARG A 277 -39.40 3.27 -17.42
N PRO A 278 -39.12 3.49 -18.72
CA PRO A 278 -37.80 3.27 -19.29
C PRO A 278 -36.77 4.06 -18.51
N ALA A 279 -35.53 3.53 -18.49
CA ALA A 279 -34.41 4.18 -17.80
C ALA A 279 -34.41 5.69 -18.12
N ALA A 280 -34.44 6.51 -17.08
CA ALA A 280 -34.53 7.96 -17.21
C ALA A 280 -33.31 8.61 -17.87
N MET A 281 -32.21 7.87 -17.99
CA MET A 281 -30.90 8.37 -18.45
C MET A 281 -30.36 7.51 -19.60
N ASN A 282 -29.74 8.17 -20.56
CA ASN A 282 -29.09 7.49 -21.68
C ASN A 282 -27.92 6.59 -21.22
N PRO A 283 -27.64 5.49 -21.95
CA PRO A 283 -26.48 4.66 -21.71
C PRO A 283 -25.16 5.45 -21.76
N VAL A 284 -24.16 5.02 -20.97
CA VAL A 284 -22.87 5.69 -20.87
C VAL A 284 -21.84 4.98 -21.75
N PRO A 285 -21.24 5.66 -22.75
CA PRO A 285 -20.12 5.12 -23.50
C PRO A 285 -18.89 5.09 -22.60
N PHE A 286 -18.22 3.92 -22.54
CA PHE A 286 -17.10 3.68 -21.66
C PHE A 286 -15.89 3.18 -22.45
N ASP A 287 -14.81 3.94 -22.43
CA ASP A 287 -13.51 3.54 -22.99
C ASP A 287 -12.74 2.71 -21.97
N HIS A 288 -12.93 1.39 -22.02
CA HIS A 288 -12.33 0.45 -21.11
C HIS A 288 -10.80 0.40 -21.26
N GLN A 289 -10.31 0.45 -22.52
CA GLN A 289 -8.88 0.41 -22.82
C GLN A 289 -8.15 1.61 -22.20
N SER A 290 -8.70 2.82 -22.30
CA SER A 290 -8.11 4.00 -21.66
C SER A 290 -8.08 3.86 -20.14
N HIS A 291 -9.15 3.32 -19.53
CA HIS A 291 -9.18 3.10 -18.08
C HIS A 291 -8.15 2.06 -17.62
N GLU A 292 -7.93 0.99 -18.39
CA GLU A 292 -6.84 0.04 -18.12
C GLU A 292 -5.45 0.71 -18.16
N THR A 293 -5.24 1.62 -19.10
CA THR A 293 -3.95 2.32 -19.27
C THR A 293 -3.61 3.20 -18.06
N TYR A 294 -4.63 3.79 -17.42
CA TYR A 294 -4.45 4.71 -16.29
C TYR A 294 -4.60 4.07 -14.92
N ASN A 295 -4.82 2.77 -14.86
CA ASN A 295 -4.95 2.03 -13.60
C ASN A 295 -4.00 0.84 -13.55
N ASN A 296 -3.33 0.66 -12.43
CA ASN A 296 -2.35 -0.41 -12.26
C ASN A 296 -3.01 -1.78 -12.02
N SER A 297 -4.31 -1.84 -11.76
CA SER A 297 -4.99 -3.09 -11.42
C SER A 297 -6.43 -3.11 -11.91
N CYS A 298 -6.86 -4.24 -12.46
CA CYS A 298 -8.27 -4.50 -12.80
C CYS A 298 -9.18 -4.40 -11.55
N ARG A 299 -8.64 -4.65 -10.36
CA ARG A 299 -9.39 -4.60 -9.09
C ARG A 299 -9.86 -3.20 -8.69
N VAL A 300 -9.33 -2.16 -9.28
CA VAL A 300 -9.82 -0.79 -9.04
C VAL A 300 -11.32 -0.68 -9.36
N CYS A 301 -11.78 -1.44 -10.38
CA CYS A 301 -13.19 -1.51 -10.76
C CYS A 301 -13.79 -2.90 -10.46
N HIS A 302 -13.08 -3.97 -10.81
CA HIS A 302 -13.51 -5.36 -10.64
C HIS A 302 -13.13 -5.88 -9.24
N HIS A 303 -13.79 -5.39 -8.19
CA HIS A 303 -13.38 -5.60 -6.80
C HIS A 303 -13.62 -7.03 -6.28
N ALA A 304 -14.55 -7.80 -6.87
CA ALA A 304 -14.89 -9.16 -6.45
C ALA A 304 -14.53 -10.24 -7.47
N ALA A 305 -14.67 -9.95 -8.76
CA ALA A 305 -14.36 -10.85 -9.86
C ALA A 305 -14.23 -10.07 -11.17
N LEU A 306 -13.61 -10.67 -12.21
CA LEU A 306 -13.47 -10.08 -13.55
C LEU A 306 -14.79 -10.21 -14.36
N GLN A 307 -15.87 -9.68 -13.83
CA GLN A 307 -17.20 -9.69 -14.43
C GLN A 307 -17.77 -8.28 -14.54
N SER A 308 -18.83 -8.12 -15.35
CA SER A 308 -19.53 -6.82 -15.44
C SER A 308 -20.19 -6.47 -14.10
N CYS A 309 -20.28 -5.18 -13.81
CA CYS A 309 -20.94 -4.71 -12.58
C CYS A 309 -22.38 -5.22 -12.46
N SER A 310 -23.11 -5.31 -13.59
CA SER A 310 -24.49 -5.81 -13.65
C SER A 310 -24.63 -7.30 -13.32
N SER A 311 -23.56 -8.08 -13.33
CA SER A 311 -23.61 -9.50 -12.92
C SER A 311 -23.91 -9.66 -11.43
N CYS A 312 -23.46 -8.71 -10.61
CA CYS A 312 -23.67 -8.69 -9.16
C CYS A 312 -24.61 -7.56 -8.71
N HIS A 313 -24.51 -6.38 -9.31
CA HIS A 313 -25.32 -5.22 -8.99
C HIS A 313 -26.45 -5.08 -10.00
N THR A 314 -27.66 -5.50 -9.64
CA THR A 314 -28.85 -5.37 -10.48
C THR A 314 -29.63 -4.10 -10.14
N ASN A 315 -30.65 -3.75 -10.94
CA ASN A 315 -31.49 -2.59 -10.67
C ASN A 315 -32.26 -2.70 -9.34
N ALA A 316 -32.67 -3.91 -8.99
CA ALA A 316 -33.37 -4.20 -7.73
C ALA A 316 -32.42 -4.42 -6.53
N GLY A 317 -31.15 -4.73 -6.79
CA GLY A 317 -30.19 -5.28 -5.85
C GLY A 317 -30.18 -6.81 -5.91
N LYS A 318 -29.02 -7.43 -5.62
CA LYS A 318 -28.81 -8.87 -5.59
C LYS A 318 -27.86 -9.24 -4.47
N GLN A 319 -28.08 -10.38 -3.81
CA GLN A 319 -27.23 -10.84 -2.71
C GLN A 319 -25.73 -10.96 -3.11
N ALA A 320 -25.45 -11.41 -4.33
CA ALA A 320 -24.10 -11.48 -4.87
C ALA A 320 -23.35 -10.13 -4.93
N GLY A 321 -24.05 -9.02 -4.86
CA GLY A 321 -23.53 -7.66 -4.78
C GLY A 321 -23.94 -6.95 -3.49
N ASP A 322 -24.10 -7.68 -2.39
CA ASP A 322 -24.49 -7.16 -1.06
C ASP A 322 -25.77 -6.30 -1.10
N ASN A 323 -26.67 -6.63 -2.03
CA ASN A 323 -27.90 -5.89 -2.31
C ASN A 323 -27.69 -4.41 -2.75
N VAL A 324 -26.47 -4.03 -3.10
CA VAL A 324 -26.16 -2.72 -3.67
C VAL A 324 -26.73 -2.66 -5.08
N LYS A 325 -27.61 -1.70 -5.35
CA LYS A 325 -28.21 -1.50 -6.67
C LYS A 325 -27.18 -0.99 -7.68
N LEU A 326 -27.36 -1.32 -8.96
CA LEU A 326 -26.46 -0.90 -10.03
C LEU A 326 -26.23 0.63 -10.05
N ALA A 327 -27.29 1.41 -9.91
CA ALA A 327 -27.17 2.88 -9.83
C ALA A 327 -26.31 3.33 -8.64
N GLN A 328 -26.41 2.68 -7.48
CA GLN A 328 -25.58 3.00 -6.32
C GLN A 328 -24.12 2.61 -6.55
N ALA A 329 -23.89 1.43 -7.13
CA ALA A 329 -22.53 0.97 -7.46
C ALA A 329 -21.80 1.93 -8.42
N MET A 330 -22.53 2.52 -9.37
CA MET A 330 -21.95 3.45 -10.35
C MET A 330 -21.80 4.89 -9.83
N HIS A 331 -22.68 5.35 -8.92
CA HIS A 331 -22.78 6.75 -8.53
C HIS A 331 -22.36 7.04 -7.07
N SER A 332 -21.89 6.05 -6.31
CA SER A 332 -21.42 6.30 -4.94
C SER A 332 -20.25 7.29 -4.93
N MET A 333 -20.43 8.39 -4.21
CA MET A 333 -19.38 9.41 -4.04
C MET A 333 -18.27 9.00 -3.06
N THR A 334 -18.53 7.97 -2.26
CA THR A 334 -17.61 7.51 -1.20
C THR A 334 -16.89 6.22 -1.57
N ALA A 335 -17.33 5.50 -2.59
CA ALA A 335 -16.71 4.27 -3.03
C ALA A 335 -15.73 4.54 -4.17
N SER A 336 -14.45 4.31 -3.95
CA SER A 336 -13.39 4.43 -4.97
C SER A 336 -13.56 3.46 -6.15
N THR A 337 -14.38 2.42 -5.99
CA THR A 337 -14.77 1.47 -7.05
C THR A 337 -15.90 1.95 -7.95
N SER A 338 -16.57 3.06 -7.59
CA SER A 338 -17.60 3.66 -8.44
C SER A 338 -17.02 4.65 -9.45
N CYS A 339 -17.72 4.91 -10.53
CA CYS A 339 -17.31 5.91 -11.51
C CYS A 339 -17.15 7.30 -10.86
N ILE A 340 -18.16 7.78 -10.17
CA ILE A 340 -18.16 9.13 -9.56
C ILE A 340 -17.15 9.21 -8.44
N GLY A 341 -17.07 8.22 -7.54
CA GLY A 341 -16.12 8.23 -6.43
C GLY A 341 -14.68 8.25 -6.90
N CYS A 342 -14.31 7.38 -7.85
CA CYS A 342 -12.98 7.36 -8.45
C CYS A 342 -12.65 8.68 -9.18
N HIS A 343 -13.57 9.18 -10.02
CA HIS A 343 -13.37 10.45 -10.73
C HIS A 343 -13.18 11.62 -9.75
N GLN A 344 -13.95 11.69 -8.67
CA GLN A 344 -13.79 12.73 -7.64
C GLN A 344 -12.46 12.61 -6.92
N GLU A 345 -12.01 11.39 -6.61
CA GLU A 345 -10.71 11.16 -6.00
C GLU A 345 -9.58 11.60 -6.93
N LYS A 346 -9.63 11.23 -8.20
CA LYS A 346 -8.63 11.63 -9.20
C LYS A 346 -8.62 13.13 -9.45
N GLN A 347 -9.78 13.79 -9.47
CA GLN A 347 -9.85 15.24 -9.56
C GLN A 347 -9.20 15.96 -8.37
N LYS A 348 -9.19 15.35 -7.18
CA LYS A 348 -8.53 15.91 -5.99
C LYS A 348 -7.05 15.57 -5.91
N ALA A 349 -6.55 14.67 -6.72
CA ALA A 349 -5.14 14.26 -6.68
C ALA A 349 -4.24 15.45 -7.08
N PRO A 350 -3.21 15.82 -6.29
CA PRO A 350 -2.37 17.00 -6.53
C PRO A 350 -1.70 17.00 -7.89
N GLN A 351 -1.33 15.83 -8.41
CA GLN A 351 -0.73 15.66 -9.73
C GLN A 351 -1.69 15.98 -10.88
N CYS A 352 -3.00 15.90 -10.65
CA CYS A 352 -4.05 16.20 -11.62
C CYS A 352 -4.73 17.55 -11.34
N ALA A 353 -5.12 17.81 -10.09
CA ALA A 353 -5.86 18.99 -9.68
C ALA A 353 -4.97 20.22 -9.39
N GLY A 354 -3.65 20.04 -9.27
CA GLY A 354 -2.73 21.10 -8.95
C GLY A 354 -2.83 21.62 -7.52
N CYS A 355 -2.23 22.79 -7.27
CA CYS A 355 -2.06 23.37 -5.94
C CYS A 355 -3.37 23.80 -5.26
N HIS A 356 -4.43 24.03 -6.02
CA HIS A 356 -5.74 24.48 -5.52
C HIS A 356 -6.70 23.34 -5.17
N THR A 357 -6.23 22.10 -5.10
CA THR A 357 -7.02 20.89 -4.77
C THR A 357 -7.85 21.05 -3.49
N PHE A 358 -7.31 21.72 -2.49
CA PHE A 358 -7.97 21.92 -1.19
C PHE A 358 -8.94 23.10 -1.14
N MET A 359 -8.99 23.90 -2.20
CA MET A 359 -10.00 24.96 -2.31
C MET A 359 -11.29 24.33 -2.80
N GLY A 360 -12.02 23.71 -1.87
CA GLY A 360 -13.19 22.90 -2.14
C GLY A 360 -14.22 23.62 -3.00
N GLN A 361 -14.44 23.13 -4.19
CA GLN A 361 -15.64 23.48 -4.97
C GLN A 361 -16.81 22.73 -4.34
N LYS A 362 -17.65 23.46 -3.62
CA LYS A 362 -18.93 22.96 -3.09
C LYS A 362 -20.02 22.93 -4.16
N GLU A 363 -19.70 22.53 -5.37
CA GLU A 363 -20.71 22.36 -6.40
C GLU A 363 -21.44 21.04 -6.16
N LYS A 364 -22.73 21.15 -5.86
CA LYS A 364 -23.63 20.00 -5.86
C LYS A 364 -23.74 19.47 -7.29
N PRO A 365 -23.77 18.14 -7.49
CA PRO A 365 -24.06 17.57 -8.79
C PRO A 365 -25.35 18.20 -9.37
N ASN A 366 -25.29 18.69 -10.59
CA ASN A 366 -26.40 19.26 -11.33
C ASN A 366 -26.62 18.47 -12.63
N ASP A 367 -27.65 18.82 -13.38
CA ASP A 367 -27.99 18.14 -14.65
C ASP A 367 -26.84 18.17 -15.66
N GLN A 368 -26.01 19.20 -15.65
CA GLN A 368 -24.80 19.30 -16.49
C GLN A 368 -23.79 18.23 -16.14
N SER A 369 -23.59 17.96 -14.84
CA SER A 369 -22.69 16.91 -14.38
C SER A 369 -23.15 15.52 -14.84
N CYS A 370 -24.47 15.29 -14.88
CA CYS A 370 -25.01 14.03 -15.38
C CYS A 370 -24.80 13.87 -16.90
N LYS A 371 -24.94 14.95 -17.68
CA LYS A 371 -24.75 14.94 -19.14
C LYS A 371 -23.31 14.64 -19.56
N ALA A 372 -22.32 14.88 -18.72
CA ALA A 372 -20.94 14.54 -19.00
C ALA A 372 -20.74 13.04 -19.25
N CYS A 373 -21.52 12.20 -18.59
CA CYS A 373 -21.52 10.75 -18.77
C CYS A 373 -22.73 10.26 -19.58
N HIS A 374 -23.93 10.69 -19.18
CA HIS A 374 -25.19 10.36 -19.84
C HIS A 374 -25.55 11.43 -20.90
N MET A 375 -24.92 11.36 -22.05
CA MET A 375 -25.09 12.37 -23.10
C MET A 375 -26.57 12.65 -23.41
N SER A 376 -26.98 13.91 -23.37
CA SER A 376 -28.34 14.36 -23.70
C SER A 376 -28.29 15.79 -24.21
N PRO A 377 -28.88 16.09 -25.39
CA PRO A 377 -29.50 15.12 -26.31
C PRO A 377 -28.48 14.18 -26.95
N LEU A 378 -28.92 13.01 -27.39
CA LEU A 378 -28.10 12.12 -28.20
C LEU A 378 -27.89 12.72 -29.59
N PRO A 379 -26.72 12.50 -30.23
CA PRO A 379 -26.51 12.86 -31.62
C PRO A 379 -27.58 12.23 -32.53
N ALA A 380 -28.06 12.97 -33.51
CA ALA A 380 -29.18 12.55 -34.37
C ALA A 380 -28.94 11.23 -35.17
N TYR A 381 -27.66 10.89 -35.35
CA TYR A 381 -27.26 9.65 -36.04
C TYR A 381 -27.26 8.42 -35.12
N VAL A 382 -27.38 8.62 -33.80
CA VAL A 382 -27.37 7.52 -32.83
C VAL A 382 -28.77 6.95 -32.66
N ASN A 383 -28.95 5.71 -33.09
CA ASN A 383 -30.23 4.99 -32.95
C ASN A 383 -30.15 3.99 -31.79
N LEU A 384 -30.77 4.31 -30.66
CA LEU A 384 -30.81 3.44 -29.49
C LEU A 384 -31.60 2.13 -29.73
N ALA A 385 -32.47 2.08 -30.74
CA ALA A 385 -33.19 0.86 -31.09
C ALA A 385 -32.27 -0.20 -31.73
N LYS A 386 -31.14 0.20 -32.28
CA LYS A 386 -30.08 -0.70 -32.81
C LYS A 386 -29.05 -1.11 -31.76
N LEU A 387 -29.40 -1.12 -30.49
CA LEU A 387 -28.50 -1.45 -29.36
C LEU A 387 -27.90 -2.86 -29.38
N GLN A 388 -28.21 -3.70 -30.37
CA GLN A 388 -27.51 -4.97 -30.57
C GLN A 388 -26.06 -4.76 -31.05
N GLU A 389 -25.75 -3.61 -31.69
CA GLU A 389 -24.39 -3.20 -32.10
C GLU A 389 -23.75 -2.26 -31.06
N THR A 390 -23.71 -2.67 -29.81
CA THR A 390 -23.33 -1.84 -28.64
C THR A 390 -21.97 -1.17 -28.74
N ARG A 391 -21.01 -1.78 -29.47
CA ARG A 391 -19.65 -1.24 -29.61
C ARG A 391 -19.65 0.00 -30.53
N ASP A 392 -20.26 -0.09 -31.70
CA ASP A 392 -20.21 1.00 -32.67
C ASP A 392 -20.94 2.25 -32.16
N VAL A 393 -22.08 2.06 -31.50
CA VAL A 393 -22.81 3.14 -30.82
C VAL A 393 -21.94 3.78 -29.74
N ALA A 394 -21.25 2.99 -28.94
CA ALA A 394 -20.37 3.51 -27.89
C ALA A 394 -19.18 4.30 -28.48
N VAL A 395 -18.59 3.84 -29.57
CA VAL A 395 -17.51 4.54 -30.29
C VAL A 395 -18.01 5.90 -30.81
N ASP A 396 -19.17 5.94 -31.42
CA ASP A 396 -19.74 7.17 -31.96
C ASP A 396 -20.11 8.17 -30.88
N LEU A 397 -20.65 7.69 -29.76
CA LEU A 397 -20.92 8.53 -28.59
C LEU A 397 -19.64 9.07 -27.96
N LEU A 398 -18.57 8.27 -27.89
CA LEU A 398 -17.26 8.75 -27.39
C LEU A 398 -16.67 9.83 -28.28
N LYS A 399 -16.79 9.69 -29.62
CA LYS A 399 -16.33 10.72 -30.58
C LYS A 399 -17.12 12.01 -30.46
N ALA A 400 -18.44 11.91 -30.21
CA ALA A 400 -19.34 13.04 -30.09
C ALA A 400 -19.33 13.70 -28.71
N ARG A 401 -18.68 13.08 -27.72
CA ARG A 401 -18.56 13.65 -26.39
C ARG A 401 -17.74 14.92 -26.46
N ASP A 402 -18.43 16.05 -26.46
CA ASP A 402 -17.81 17.36 -26.41
C ASP A 402 -17.34 17.59 -24.97
N LEU A 403 -16.03 17.46 -24.79
CA LEU A 403 -15.39 17.89 -23.54
C LEU A 403 -15.38 19.42 -23.61
N GLU A 404 -16.33 20.08 -22.92
CA GLU A 404 -16.29 21.53 -22.75
C GLU A 404 -14.92 21.91 -22.18
N THR A 405 -14.06 22.40 -23.04
CA THR A 405 -12.76 22.95 -22.65
C THR A 405 -13.01 24.27 -21.94
N LYS A 406 -12.94 24.25 -20.60
CA LYS A 406 -12.90 25.50 -19.81
C LYS A 406 -11.54 26.14 -20.07
N THR A 407 -11.49 27.12 -20.95
CA THR A 407 -10.30 27.96 -21.17
C THR A 407 -10.14 28.90 -19.99
N PHE A 408 -9.08 28.72 -19.22
CA PHE A 408 -8.69 29.74 -18.25
C PHE A 408 -8.04 30.93 -18.97
N ALA A 409 -8.51 32.13 -18.65
CA ALA A 409 -7.88 33.35 -19.13
C ALA A 409 -6.50 33.50 -18.44
N VAL A 410 -5.43 33.11 -19.15
CA VAL A 410 -4.06 33.06 -18.62
C VAL A 410 -3.59 34.50 -18.22
N ASP A 411 -4.16 35.52 -18.81
CA ASP A 411 -3.97 36.93 -18.50
C ASP A 411 -4.47 37.36 -17.11
N ARG A 412 -5.40 36.59 -16.54
CA ARG A 412 -5.92 36.81 -15.17
C ARG A 412 -5.11 36.13 -14.07
N ILE A 413 -4.09 35.39 -14.42
CA ILE A 413 -3.24 34.70 -13.45
C ILE A 413 -2.22 35.69 -12.88
N PRO A 414 -2.22 35.98 -11.57
CA PRO A 414 -1.25 36.89 -10.97
C PRO A 414 0.17 36.33 -11.11
N GLU A 415 1.09 37.13 -11.61
CA GLU A 415 2.50 36.73 -11.78
C GLU A 415 3.16 36.38 -10.43
N LYS A 416 2.82 37.14 -9.38
CA LYS A 416 3.32 36.92 -8.01
C LYS A 416 2.18 36.94 -7.01
N VAL A 417 2.26 36.06 -6.02
CA VAL A 417 1.35 36.00 -4.87
C VAL A 417 2.18 36.04 -3.60
N THR A 418 1.77 36.85 -2.64
CA THR A 418 2.40 36.91 -1.32
C THR A 418 1.75 35.86 -0.40
N ILE A 419 2.54 34.91 0.09
CA ILE A 419 2.09 33.91 1.07
C ILE A 419 2.48 34.42 2.45
N GLY A 420 1.49 34.86 3.23
CA GLY A 420 1.68 35.44 4.55
C GLY A 420 0.98 34.70 5.69
N GLY A 421 0.53 33.47 5.49
CA GLY A 421 -0.20 32.70 6.49
C GLY A 421 0.59 32.36 7.77
N LEU A 422 1.92 32.53 7.76
CA LEU A 422 2.81 32.36 8.92
C LEU A 422 3.59 33.64 9.22
N SER A 423 3.04 34.82 8.88
CA SER A 423 3.69 36.14 9.05
C SER A 423 3.89 36.56 10.50
N ASP A 424 3.29 35.85 11.45
CA ASP A 424 3.57 35.96 12.88
C ASP A 424 4.94 35.39 13.30
N ARG A 425 5.54 34.52 12.49
CA ARG A 425 6.82 33.85 12.75
C ARG A 425 7.87 34.04 11.67
N PHE A 426 7.43 34.26 10.42
CA PHE A 426 8.29 34.35 9.25
C PHE A 426 7.87 35.51 8.36
N GLU A 427 8.81 36.12 7.65
CA GLU A 427 8.49 37.11 6.62
C GLU A 427 7.63 36.51 5.51
N PRO A 428 6.66 37.28 4.97
CA PRO A 428 5.83 36.80 3.87
C PRO A 428 6.68 36.45 2.63
N ALA A 429 6.42 35.25 2.07
CA ALA A 429 7.14 34.76 0.91
C ALA A 429 6.51 35.25 -0.39
N ALA A 430 7.34 35.81 -1.30
CA ALA A 430 6.90 36.16 -2.65
C ALA A 430 6.93 34.90 -3.54
N PHE A 431 5.76 34.33 -3.85
CA PHE A 431 5.64 33.15 -4.68
C PHE A 431 5.46 33.50 -6.16
N PRO A 432 6.29 32.96 -7.07
CA PRO A 432 6.23 33.25 -8.51
C PRO A 432 5.08 32.48 -9.19
N HIS A 433 3.83 32.80 -8.80
CA HIS A 433 2.62 32.06 -9.14
C HIS A 433 2.43 31.89 -10.65
N GLY A 434 2.51 32.95 -11.42
CA GLY A 434 2.33 32.89 -12.88
C GLY A 434 3.34 31.98 -13.56
N LYS A 435 4.62 31.98 -13.13
CA LYS A 435 5.65 31.09 -13.67
C LYS A 435 5.34 29.63 -13.38
N VAL A 436 4.92 29.32 -12.16
CA VAL A 436 4.57 27.95 -11.76
C VAL A 436 3.33 27.46 -12.51
N VAL A 437 2.29 28.29 -12.61
CA VAL A 437 1.06 27.93 -13.33
C VAL A 437 1.34 27.70 -14.81
N LYS A 438 2.10 28.55 -15.48
CA LYS A 438 2.49 28.34 -16.89
C LYS A 438 3.22 27.02 -17.08
N ALA A 439 4.17 26.69 -16.20
CA ALA A 439 4.89 25.41 -16.27
C ALA A 439 3.98 24.19 -16.02
N LEU A 440 2.99 24.32 -15.14
CA LEU A 440 1.98 23.26 -14.91
C LEU A 440 1.07 23.09 -16.11
N ILE A 441 0.56 24.17 -16.70
CA ILE A 441 -0.26 24.15 -17.92
C ILE A 441 0.49 23.44 -19.05
N ASP A 442 1.76 23.76 -19.28
CA ASP A 442 2.57 23.14 -20.32
C ASP A 442 2.77 21.62 -20.10
N LYS A 443 2.89 21.21 -18.86
CA LYS A 443 2.96 19.78 -18.52
C LYS A 443 1.60 19.09 -18.68
N THR A 444 0.53 19.75 -18.25
CA THR A 444 -0.84 19.24 -18.30
C THR A 444 -1.31 19.04 -19.74
N ARG A 445 -0.96 19.98 -20.65
CA ARG A 445 -1.28 19.86 -22.09
C ARG A 445 -0.73 18.59 -22.74
N LYS A 446 0.36 18.03 -22.21
CA LYS A 446 0.98 16.80 -22.69
C LYS A 446 0.35 15.53 -22.10
N SER A 447 -0.49 15.66 -21.07
CA SER A 447 -1.14 14.55 -20.39
C SER A 447 -2.59 14.42 -20.85
N LYS A 448 -2.93 13.30 -21.50
CA LYS A 448 -4.31 13.00 -21.89
C LYS A 448 -5.24 12.91 -20.69
N LEU A 449 -4.78 12.31 -19.59
CA LEU A 449 -5.56 12.15 -18.37
C LEU A 449 -5.85 13.49 -17.70
N ALA A 450 -4.87 14.37 -17.57
CA ALA A 450 -5.06 15.69 -17.00
C ALA A 450 -5.99 16.55 -17.88
N GLY A 451 -5.88 16.48 -19.21
CA GLY A 451 -6.78 17.14 -20.15
C GLY A 451 -8.23 16.68 -20.01
N TYR A 452 -8.46 15.41 -19.72
CA TYR A 452 -9.80 14.88 -19.46
C TYR A 452 -10.43 15.50 -18.19
N PHE A 453 -9.67 15.57 -17.09
CA PHE A 453 -10.22 16.09 -15.83
C PHE A 453 -10.26 17.62 -15.73
N HIS A 454 -9.38 18.31 -16.41
CA HIS A 454 -9.20 19.77 -16.26
C HIS A 454 -9.52 20.58 -17.50
N GLY A 455 -10.01 19.93 -18.56
CA GLY A 455 -10.62 20.59 -19.71
C GLY A 455 -9.73 21.51 -20.54
N GLU A 456 -8.38 21.41 -20.40
CA GLU A 456 -7.48 22.13 -21.29
C GLU A 456 -6.75 21.19 -22.24
N LYS A 457 -6.92 21.44 -23.51
CA LYS A 457 -6.07 20.94 -24.59
C LYS A 457 -5.13 22.04 -25.04
#